data_6b10adbc3a4679b73cb565dc36597d0a
#
_entry.id   6b10adbc3a4679b73cb565dc36597d0a
#
_cell.length_a   1.000
_cell.length_b   1.000
_cell.length_c   1.000
_cell.angle_alpha   90.00
_cell.angle_beta   90.00
_cell.angle_gamma   90.00
#
_symmetry.space_group_name_H-M   'P 1'
#
loop_
_entity.id
_entity.type
_entity.pdbx_description
1 polymer ?
#
loop_
_entity_poly.entity_id
_entity_poly.type
_entity_poly.pdbx_seq_one_letter_code
_entity_poly.pdbx_strand_id
1 'polypeptide(L)'
;MTSAANTKIDLVGKFINFYNRYENLNLKITFILISLQILHLYWLTTDVILQKIFDESFFLAPKSLLPVFVVIDYIEIPALITGLIFYAYSIRSNKSTAKKSYLFLGLLGVQVIHIFWITDEVVYDSLFNSNFVEIPYVLSWIAILIDYLELPVMADLFYKVIKKKR
;
A
#
# COMPACT_ATOMS: atom_id res chain seq x y z
N MET A 1 11.13 24.65 -26.58
CA MET A 1 10.86 24.00 -25.28
C MET A 1 9.39 23.66 -25.01
N THR A 2 8.45 23.93 -25.89
CA THR A 2 6.98 23.72 -25.73
C THR A 2 6.47 22.31 -26.08
N SER A 3 7.22 21.51 -26.86
CA SER A 3 6.76 20.21 -27.40
C SER A 3 6.70 19.11 -26.33
N ALA A 4 7.67 19.02 -25.42
CA ALA A 4 7.73 17.97 -24.41
C ALA A 4 6.67 18.12 -23.29
N ALA A 5 6.28 19.34 -22.97
CA ALA A 5 5.23 19.62 -22.00
C ALA A 5 3.84 19.21 -22.51
N ASN A 6 3.57 19.44 -23.80
CA ASN A 6 2.31 19.04 -24.43
C ASN A 6 2.14 17.52 -24.52
N THR A 7 3.23 16.78 -24.76
CA THR A 7 3.19 15.30 -24.83
C THR A 7 2.94 14.67 -23.47
N LYS A 8 3.49 15.23 -22.38
CA LYS A 8 3.24 14.75 -21.01
C LYS A 8 1.79 14.99 -20.57
N ILE A 9 1.20 16.13 -20.94
CA ILE A 9 -0.20 16.45 -20.63
C ILE A 9 -1.15 15.51 -21.38
N ASP A 10 -0.83 15.15 -22.62
CA ASP A 10 -1.62 14.20 -23.42
C ASP A 10 -1.57 12.77 -22.85
N LEU A 11 -0.41 12.30 -22.37
CA LEU A 11 -0.26 10.99 -21.73
C LEU A 11 -1.06 10.89 -20.41
N VAL A 12 -1.00 11.92 -19.57
CA VAL A 12 -1.77 11.98 -18.32
C VAL A 12 -3.27 12.05 -18.62
N GLY A 13 -3.67 12.84 -19.63
CA GLY A 13 -5.06 12.92 -20.07
C GLY A 13 -5.60 11.56 -20.58
N LYS A 14 -4.82 10.86 -21.40
CA LYS A 14 -5.16 9.51 -21.90
C LYS A 14 -5.27 8.50 -20.75
N PHE A 15 -4.35 8.56 -19.79
CA PHE A 15 -4.37 7.69 -18.62
C PHE A 15 -5.60 7.95 -17.74
N ILE A 16 -5.93 9.21 -17.46
CA ILE A 16 -7.14 9.59 -16.70
C ILE A 16 -8.40 9.15 -17.43
N ASN A 17 -8.49 9.30 -18.74
CA ASN A 17 -9.64 8.86 -19.53
C ASN A 17 -9.76 7.33 -19.54
N PHE A 18 -8.65 6.61 -19.65
CA PHE A 18 -8.63 5.15 -19.51
C PHE A 18 -9.08 4.72 -18.10
N TYR A 19 -8.56 5.37 -17.06
CA TYR A 19 -8.92 5.09 -15.68
C TYR A 19 -10.41 5.32 -15.42
N ASN A 20 -10.96 6.44 -15.90
CA ASN A 20 -12.39 6.77 -15.75
C ASN A 20 -13.29 5.79 -16.52
N ARG A 21 -12.85 5.32 -17.70
CA ARG A 21 -13.61 4.34 -18.48
C ARG A 21 -13.74 3.00 -17.75
N TYR A 22 -12.75 2.62 -16.95
CA TYR A 22 -12.70 1.37 -16.21
C TYR A 22 -12.75 1.57 -14.68
N GLU A 23 -13.28 2.70 -14.21
CA GLU A 23 -13.29 3.08 -12.79
C GLU A 23 -13.80 1.96 -11.86
N ASN A 24 -14.87 1.26 -12.25
CA ASN A 24 -15.43 0.15 -11.48
C ASN A 24 -14.50 -1.06 -11.40
N LEU A 25 -13.83 -1.37 -12.50
CA LEU A 25 -12.87 -2.47 -12.55
C LEU A 25 -11.64 -2.13 -11.73
N ASN A 26 -11.10 -0.92 -11.90
CA ASN A 26 -9.95 -0.43 -11.15
C ASN A 26 -10.23 -0.42 -9.64
N LEU A 27 -11.39 0.07 -9.21
CA LEU A 27 -11.80 0.06 -7.82
C LEU A 27 -11.82 -1.35 -7.22
N LYS A 28 -12.38 -2.33 -7.95
CA LYS A 28 -12.42 -3.73 -7.52
C LYS A 28 -11.03 -4.36 -7.47
N ILE A 29 -10.20 -4.13 -8.49
CA ILE A 29 -8.83 -4.63 -8.53
C ILE A 29 -8.03 -4.06 -7.37
N THR A 30 -8.07 -2.73 -7.16
CA THR A 30 -7.41 -2.07 -6.05
C THR A 30 -7.86 -2.65 -4.71
N PHE A 31 -9.17 -2.85 -4.53
CA PHE A 31 -9.70 -3.45 -3.31
C PHE A 31 -9.20 -4.88 -3.10
N ILE A 32 -9.19 -5.73 -4.14
CA ILE A 32 -8.70 -7.11 -4.04
C ILE A 32 -7.22 -7.13 -3.68
N LEU A 33 -6.40 -6.32 -4.35
CA LEU A 33 -4.96 -6.27 -4.11
C LEU A 33 -4.63 -5.81 -2.68
N ILE A 34 -5.27 -4.73 -2.21
CA ILE A 34 -5.09 -4.25 -0.84
C ILE A 34 -5.63 -5.29 0.18
N SER A 35 -6.71 -6.02 -0.15
CA SER A 35 -7.25 -7.05 0.75
C SER A 35 -6.31 -8.25 0.93
N LEU A 36 -5.38 -8.49 0.02
CA LEU A 36 -4.35 -9.51 0.19
C LEU A 36 -3.41 -9.19 1.37
N GLN A 37 -3.26 -7.92 1.70
CA GLN A 37 -2.49 -7.48 2.86
C GLN A 37 -3.05 -7.97 4.20
N ILE A 38 -4.32 -8.40 4.25
CA ILE A 38 -4.87 -9.05 5.47
C ILE A 38 -4.04 -10.28 5.86
N LEU A 39 -3.50 -11.02 4.88
CA LEU A 39 -2.64 -12.17 5.16
C LEU A 39 -1.31 -11.73 5.76
N HIS A 40 -0.73 -10.64 5.24
CA HIS A 40 0.48 -10.03 5.79
C HIS A 40 0.22 -9.52 7.22
N LEU A 41 -0.84 -8.76 7.45
CA LEU A 41 -1.22 -8.26 8.77
C LEU A 41 -1.49 -9.38 9.77
N TYR A 42 -2.06 -10.50 9.33
CA TYR A 42 -2.23 -11.68 10.18
C TYR A 42 -0.88 -12.23 10.64
N TRP A 43 0.05 -12.45 9.71
CA TRP A 43 1.40 -12.90 10.04
C TRP A 43 2.12 -11.88 10.93
N LEU A 44 2.10 -10.61 10.58
CA LEU A 44 2.72 -9.53 11.35
C LEU A 44 2.21 -9.50 12.80
N THR A 45 0.90 -9.72 13.00
CA THR A 45 0.29 -9.76 14.34
C THR A 45 0.74 -11.00 15.11
N THR A 46 0.61 -12.18 14.50
CA THR A 46 0.76 -13.47 15.19
C THR A 46 2.20 -13.89 15.40
N ASP A 47 3.11 -13.41 14.57
CA ASP A 47 4.54 -13.68 14.67
C ASP A 47 5.28 -12.47 15.24
N VAL A 48 5.37 -11.38 14.49
CA VAL A 48 6.27 -10.26 14.82
C VAL A 48 5.83 -9.50 16.07
N ILE A 49 4.56 -9.11 16.18
CA ILE A 49 4.06 -8.31 17.32
C ILE A 49 4.06 -9.15 18.61
N LEU A 50 3.50 -10.36 18.54
CA LEU A 50 3.42 -11.21 19.74
C LEU A 50 4.81 -11.60 20.23
N GLN A 51 5.74 -11.90 19.32
CA GLN A 51 7.14 -12.15 19.71
C GLN A 51 7.78 -10.93 20.36
N LYS A 52 7.52 -9.70 19.86
CA LYS A 52 8.06 -8.46 20.45
C LYS A 52 7.48 -8.12 21.82
N ILE A 53 6.25 -8.54 22.13
CA ILE A 53 5.55 -8.21 23.39
C ILE A 53 5.71 -9.31 24.43
N PHE A 54 5.60 -10.58 24.02
CA PHE A 54 5.49 -11.73 24.90
C PHE A 54 6.68 -12.69 24.81
N ASP A 55 7.65 -12.42 23.94
CA ASP A 55 8.76 -13.32 23.58
C ASP A 55 8.28 -14.70 23.06
N GLU A 56 7.02 -14.78 22.64
CA GLU A 56 6.40 -15.99 22.07
C GLU A 56 5.75 -15.68 20.72
N SER A 57 5.99 -16.52 19.72
CA SER A 57 5.31 -16.46 18.43
C SER A 57 4.23 -17.54 18.36
N PHE A 58 3.00 -17.16 17.96
CA PHE A 58 1.92 -18.13 17.71
C PHE A 58 2.01 -18.77 16.33
N PHE A 59 2.70 -18.11 15.40
CA PHE A 59 2.88 -18.61 14.05
C PHE A 59 4.29 -18.29 13.56
N LEU A 60 5.23 -19.17 13.87
CA LEU A 60 6.57 -19.12 13.30
C LEU A 60 6.50 -19.45 11.81
N ALA A 61 6.53 -18.43 10.97
CA ALA A 61 6.59 -18.64 9.54
C ALA A 61 7.87 -19.42 9.17
N PRO A 62 7.79 -20.57 8.49
CA PRO A 62 8.98 -21.21 7.96
C PRO A 62 9.76 -20.22 7.09
N LYS A 63 11.10 -20.27 7.15
CA LYS A 63 11.97 -19.39 6.34
C LYS A 63 11.63 -19.44 4.84
N SER A 64 11.08 -20.56 4.36
CA SER A 64 10.60 -20.72 2.98
C SER A 64 9.36 -19.88 2.66
N LEU A 65 8.59 -19.42 3.64
CA LEU A 65 7.41 -18.57 3.45
C LEU A 65 7.73 -17.07 3.50
N LEU A 66 8.86 -16.65 4.07
CA LEU A 66 9.24 -15.24 4.10
C LEU A 66 9.23 -14.57 2.71
N PRO A 67 9.75 -15.20 1.64
CA PRO A 67 9.65 -14.62 0.30
C PRO A 67 8.20 -14.42 -0.18
N VAL A 68 7.26 -15.26 0.29
CA VAL A 68 5.84 -15.13 -0.07
C VAL A 68 5.24 -13.86 0.55
N PHE A 69 5.56 -13.55 1.81
CA PHE A 69 5.10 -12.31 2.45
C PHE A 69 5.68 -11.08 1.75
N VAL A 70 6.97 -11.10 1.40
CA VAL A 70 7.59 -10.02 0.61
C VAL A 70 6.90 -9.84 -0.76
N VAL A 71 6.55 -10.94 -1.43
CA VAL A 71 5.80 -10.87 -2.70
C VAL A 71 4.42 -10.26 -2.49
N ILE A 72 3.73 -10.58 -1.38
CA ILE A 72 2.43 -9.99 -1.04
C ILE A 72 2.57 -8.47 -0.90
N ASP A 73 3.60 -7.98 -0.22
CA ASP A 73 3.86 -6.54 -0.09
C ASP A 73 4.13 -5.87 -1.45
N TYR A 74 4.91 -6.52 -2.31
CA TYR A 74 5.16 -5.98 -3.66
C TYR A 74 3.93 -6.03 -4.58
N ILE A 75 3.01 -6.98 -4.39
CA ILE A 75 1.71 -7.00 -5.10
C ILE A 75 0.87 -5.78 -4.75
N GLU A 76 1.10 -5.17 -3.60
CA GLU A 76 0.44 -3.93 -3.22
C GLU A 76 0.86 -2.72 -4.08
N ILE A 77 2.06 -2.68 -4.64
CA ILE A 77 2.55 -1.53 -5.41
C ILE A 77 1.57 -1.07 -6.50
N PRO A 78 1.02 -1.93 -7.37
CA PRO A 78 -0.02 -1.53 -8.31
C PRO A 78 -1.27 -0.96 -7.65
N ALA A 79 -1.67 -1.49 -6.48
CA ALA A 79 -2.80 -1.00 -5.72
C ALA A 79 -2.54 0.38 -5.10
N LEU A 80 -1.34 0.61 -4.58
CA LEU A 80 -0.90 1.92 -4.08
C LEU A 80 -0.93 2.97 -5.19
N ILE A 81 -0.36 2.67 -6.35
CA ILE A 81 -0.35 3.59 -7.50
C ILE A 81 -1.78 3.93 -7.93
N THR A 82 -2.64 2.92 -8.10
CA THR A 82 -4.04 3.14 -8.51
C THR A 82 -4.84 3.85 -7.44
N GLY A 83 -4.62 3.55 -6.16
CA GLY A 83 -5.23 4.22 -5.02
C GLY A 83 -4.82 5.69 -4.90
N LEU A 84 -3.53 5.98 -5.03
CA LEU A 84 -3.00 7.35 -5.04
C LEU A 84 -3.64 8.19 -6.15
N ILE A 85 -3.71 7.65 -7.37
CA ILE A 85 -4.35 8.31 -8.51
C ILE A 85 -5.83 8.53 -8.26
N PHE A 86 -6.53 7.52 -7.72
CA PHE A 86 -7.95 7.60 -7.40
C PHE A 86 -8.25 8.72 -6.39
N TYR A 87 -7.51 8.80 -5.29
CA TYR A 87 -7.72 9.82 -4.29
C TYR A 87 -7.26 11.22 -4.74
N ALA A 88 -6.17 11.31 -5.52
CA ALA A 88 -5.74 12.57 -6.13
C ALA A 88 -6.79 13.11 -7.11
N TYR A 89 -7.39 12.25 -7.93
CA TYR A 89 -8.49 12.63 -8.81
C TYR A 89 -9.74 13.04 -8.02
N SER A 90 -10.09 12.31 -6.97
CA SER A 90 -11.23 12.62 -6.09
C SER A 90 -11.12 14.02 -5.45
N ILE A 91 -9.92 14.42 -5.06
CA ILE A 91 -9.65 15.79 -4.56
C ILE A 91 -9.98 16.84 -5.61
N ARG A 92 -9.61 16.58 -6.86
CA ARG A 92 -9.79 17.54 -7.96
C ARG A 92 -11.23 17.62 -8.41
N SER A 93 -11.98 16.51 -8.37
CA SER A 93 -13.35 16.43 -8.89
C SER A 93 -14.42 16.81 -7.88
N ASN A 94 -14.21 16.60 -6.58
CA ASN A 94 -15.23 16.79 -5.56
C ASN A 94 -14.68 17.43 -4.27
N LYS A 95 -14.92 18.73 -4.10
CA LYS A 95 -14.47 19.49 -2.93
C LYS A 95 -15.09 19.03 -1.60
N SER A 96 -16.29 18.44 -1.61
CA SER A 96 -16.96 18.00 -0.38
C SER A 96 -16.29 16.80 0.28
N THR A 97 -15.63 15.95 -0.50
CA THR A 97 -14.90 14.76 -0.02
C THR A 97 -13.38 14.98 0.07
N ALA A 98 -12.92 16.18 -0.26
CA ALA A 98 -11.49 16.47 -0.38
C ALA A 98 -10.70 16.15 0.90
N LYS A 99 -11.19 16.52 2.09
CA LYS A 99 -10.50 16.25 3.36
C LYS A 99 -10.23 14.76 3.58
N LYS A 100 -11.23 13.90 3.33
CA LYS A 100 -11.10 12.46 3.44
C LYS A 100 -10.11 11.90 2.40
N SER A 101 -10.18 12.43 1.18
CA SER A 101 -9.28 12.03 0.11
C SER A 101 -7.83 12.45 0.38
N TYR A 102 -7.59 13.62 1.00
CA TYR A 102 -6.25 14.03 1.45
C TYR A 102 -5.72 13.09 2.53
N LEU A 103 -6.55 12.70 3.49
CA LEU A 103 -6.15 11.73 4.52
C LEU A 103 -5.69 10.41 3.89
N PHE A 104 -6.51 9.81 3.02
CA PHE A 104 -6.17 8.55 2.38
C PHE A 104 -4.98 8.65 1.43
N LEU A 105 -4.83 9.78 0.75
CA LEU A 105 -3.64 10.05 -0.07
C LEU A 105 -2.37 10.07 0.80
N GLY A 106 -2.44 10.69 1.98
CA GLY A 106 -1.35 10.69 2.96
C GLY A 106 -1.03 9.30 3.49
N LEU A 107 -2.04 8.52 3.88
CA LEU A 107 -1.86 7.15 4.37
C LEU A 107 -1.20 6.25 3.32
N LEU A 108 -1.68 6.28 2.08
CA LEU A 108 -1.07 5.53 0.97
C LEU A 108 0.34 6.04 0.63
N GLY A 109 0.59 7.35 0.77
CA GLY A 109 1.92 7.92 0.56
C GLY A 109 2.96 7.41 1.57
N VAL A 110 2.55 7.22 2.82
CA VAL A 110 3.39 6.62 3.87
C VAL A 110 3.71 5.15 3.55
N GLN A 111 2.78 4.41 2.97
CA GLN A 111 3.01 3.03 2.53
C GLN A 111 4.08 2.93 1.44
N VAL A 112 4.16 3.88 0.52
CA VAL A 112 5.26 3.91 -0.47
C VAL A 112 6.63 3.99 0.21
N ILE A 113 6.75 4.77 1.29
CA ILE A 113 7.99 4.85 2.08
C ILE A 113 8.26 3.53 2.78
N HIS A 114 7.22 2.88 3.31
CA HIS A 114 7.32 1.60 3.99
C HIS A 114 7.83 0.49 3.06
N ILE A 115 7.31 0.38 1.84
CA ILE A 115 7.79 -0.59 0.83
C ILE A 115 9.29 -0.40 0.53
N PHE A 116 9.74 0.85 0.43
CA PHE A 116 11.17 1.12 0.25
C PHE A 116 11.99 0.60 1.43
N TRP A 117 11.47 0.74 2.63
CA TRP A 117 12.11 0.28 3.86
C TRP A 117 12.18 -1.26 3.95
N ILE A 118 11.07 -1.97 3.68
CA ILE A 118 11.05 -3.45 3.64
C ILE A 118 12.03 -3.97 2.58
N THR A 119 12.16 -3.27 1.46
CA THR A 119 13.12 -3.65 0.42
C THR A 119 14.55 -3.64 0.95
N ASP A 120 14.91 -2.65 1.75
CA ASP A 120 16.24 -2.59 2.38
C ASP A 120 16.41 -3.68 3.45
N GLU A 121 15.49 -3.78 4.39
CA GLU A 121 15.61 -4.66 5.55
C GLU A 121 15.52 -6.15 5.19
N VAL A 122 14.64 -6.54 4.26
CA VAL A 122 14.38 -7.94 3.96
C VAL A 122 15.08 -8.39 2.69
N VAL A 123 14.93 -7.66 1.60
CA VAL A 123 15.44 -8.10 0.29
C VAL A 123 16.93 -7.85 0.17
N TYR A 124 17.38 -6.65 0.54
CA TYR A 124 18.79 -6.30 0.42
C TYR A 124 19.62 -7.09 1.42
N ASP A 125 19.17 -7.22 2.68
CA ASP A 125 19.84 -8.05 3.68
C ASP A 125 19.94 -9.52 3.25
N SER A 126 18.88 -10.09 2.70
CA SER A 126 18.89 -11.48 2.22
C SER A 126 19.84 -11.74 1.07
N LEU A 127 20.12 -10.73 0.23
CA LEU A 127 20.99 -10.84 -0.93
C LEU A 127 22.46 -10.53 -0.62
N PHE A 128 22.70 -9.54 0.25
CA PHE A 128 24.04 -8.99 0.50
C PHE A 128 24.55 -9.20 1.93
N ASN A 129 23.75 -9.79 2.81
CA ASN A 129 24.01 -9.93 4.27
C ASN A 129 24.42 -8.61 4.93
N SER A 130 23.84 -7.52 4.49
CA SER A 130 24.08 -6.18 5.02
C SER A 130 22.86 -5.30 4.76
N ASN A 131 22.53 -4.43 5.72
CA ASN A 131 21.46 -3.45 5.57
C ASN A 131 22.08 -2.08 5.27
N PHE A 132 21.43 -1.26 4.46
CA PHE A 132 21.83 0.13 4.27
C PHE A 132 21.56 0.95 5.54
N VAL A 133 20.49 0.60 6.26
CA VAL A 133 20.06 1.32 7.46
C VAL A 133 19.77 0.33 8.57
N GLU A 134 20.55 0.38 9.66
CA GLU A 134 20.19 -0.32 10.89
C GLU A 134 18.96 0.33 11.51
N ILE A 135 17.86 -0.42 11.60
CA ILE A 135 16.59 0.08 12.11
C ILE A 135 16.59 0.04 13.64
N PRO A 136 16.56 1.21 14.32
CA PRO A 136 16.37 1.24 15.76
C PRO A 136 15.06 0.58 16.17
N TYR A 137 15.04 -0.04 17.35
CA TYR A 137 13.85 -0.73 17.90
C TYR A 137 12.56 0.10 17.82
N VAL A 138 12.63 1.40 18.08
CA VAL A 138 11.47 2.32 17.99
C VAL A 138 10.96 2.43 16.56
N LEU A 139 11.84 2.50 15.57
CA LEU A 139 11.45 2.61 14.16
C LEU A 139 10.79 1.31 13.67
N SER A 140 11.18 0.15 14.18
CA SER A 140 10.51 -1.11 13.82
C SER A 140 9.04 -1.14 14.31
N TRP A 141 8.70 -0.49 15.42
CA TRP A 141 7.31 -0.29 15.85
C TRP A 141 6.55 0.68 14.96
N ILE A 142 7.21 1.73 14.47
CA ILE A 142 6.63 2.66 13.50
C ILE A 142 6.35 1.95 12.18
N ALA A 143 7.26 1.10 11.70
CA ALA A 143 7.06 0.29 10.50
C ALA A 143 5.82 -0.60 10.63
N ILE A 144 5.70 -1.33 11.74
CA ILE A 144 4.51 -2.15 12.06
C ILE A 144 3.24 -1.29 12.05
N LEU A 145 3.26 -0.11 12.67
CA LEU A 145 2.10 0.79 12.70
C LEU A 145 1.70 1.25 11.30
N ILE A 146 2.65 1.48 10.42
CA ILE A 146 2.38 1.90 9.04
C ILE A 146 1.52 0.86 8.32
N ASP A 147 1.80 -0.44 8.46
CA ASP A 147 1.00 -1.50 7.84
C ASP A 147 -0.46 -1.46 8.29
N TYR A 148 -0.72 -1.17 9.56
CA TYR A 148 -2.08 -1.03 10.07
C TYR A 148 -2.82 0.21 9.55
N LEU A 149 -2.11 1.21 9.02
CA LEU A 149 -2.75 2.39 8.40
C LEU A 149 -3.48 2.05 7.08
N GLU A 150 -3.28 0.85 6.54
CA GLU A 150 -4.06 0.37 5.39
C GLU A 150 -5.50 0.00 5.75
N LEU A 151 -5.77 -0.42 6.98
CA LEU A 151 -7.11 -0.85 7.40
C LEU A 151 -8.19 0.21 7.14
N PRO A 152 -8.01 1.50 7.45
CA PRO A 152 -8.97 2.54 7.08
C PRO A 152 -9.19 2.67 5.58
N VAL A 153 -8.13 2.48 4.77
CA VAL A 153 -8.21 2.53 3.30
C VAL A 153 -8.98 1.33 2.77
N MET A 154 -8.71 0.13 3.28
CA MET A 154 -9.46 -1.09 2.93
C MET A 154 -10.95 -0.92 3.23
N ALA A 155 -11.29 -0.40 4.41
CA ALA A 155 -12.69 -0.18 4.81
C ALA A 155 -13.39 0.83 3.87
N ASP A 156 -12.72 1.91 3.48
CA ASP A 156 -13.26 2.89 2.55
C ASP A 156 -13.48 2.31 1.14
N LEU A 157 -12.52 1.55 0.64
CA LEU A 157 -12.62 0.89 -0.66
C LEU A 157 -13.72 -0.17 -0.67
N PHE A 158 -13.83 -0.97 0.39
CA PHE A 158 -14.90 -1.94 0.57
C PHE A 158 -16.28 -1.28 0.55
N TYR A 159 -16.46 -0.20 1.30
CA TYR A 159 -17.69 0.57 1.30
C TYR A 159 -18.04 1.09 -0.10
N LYS A 160 -17.07 1.61 -0.85
CA LYS A 160 -17.26 2.12 -2.21
C LYS A 160 -17.63 1.00 -3.19
N VAL A 161 -17.00 -0.17 -3.08
CA VAL A 161 -17.32 -1.34 -3.93
C VAL A 161 -18.77 -1.80 -3.70
N ILE A 162 -19.21 -1.87 -2.44
CA ILE A 162 -20.60 -2.28 -2.12
C ILE A 162 -21.60 -1.23 -2.57
N LYS A 163 -21.36 0.05 -2.29
CA LYS A 163 -22.28 1.13 -2.65
C LYS A 163 -22.48 1.25 -4.15
N LYS A 164 -21.46 0.98 -4.94
CA LYS A 164 -21.50 1.06 -6.40
C LYS A 164 -22.19 -0.15 -7.06
N LYS A 165 -22.45 -1.21 -6.27
CA LYS A 165 -23.15 -2.42 -6.71
C LYS A 165 -24.69 -2.32 -6.58
N ARG A 166 -25.17 -1.30 -5.85
CA ARG A 166 -26.57 -0.91 -5.71
C ARG A 166 -26.91 0.23 -6.66
#